data_4a1b9e68fcf467367be6c91ed7411358
#
_entry.id   4a1b9e68fcf467367be6c91ed7411358
#
_cell.length_a   1.000
_cell.length_b   1.000
_cell.length_c   1.000
_cell.angle_alpha   90.00
_cell.angle_beta   90.00
_cell.angle_gamma   90.00
#
_symmetry.space_group_name_H-M   'P 1'
#
loop_
_entity.id
_entity.type
_entity.pdbx_description
1 polymer ?
#
loop_
_entity_poly.entity_id
_entity_poly.type
_entity_poly.pdbx_seq_one_letter_code
_entity_poly.pdbx_strand_id
1 'polypeptide(L)'
;AFWISRHYASIGLMPFDGSWSRSFRLPAEGGTDGMHGTGGMRGTDGTRATSATSGTGGTDGGSALKNDDEGCRGAVGRNIIGFLPGKNTSGKDKYVIIAAHYDSHGVIDGNLYPGADSNASGVVAMLNLAVMFGKMKDLGRDYGKNLIFVATDAKERNSAGAEALMAEIRSGSLRNPSGGEAITMDKIYATVVLDIIGSTLEPIHKGRNDFLIMLSGGQFTFDLTRANEGPGLGLDIATNYYGSQSFTEMFHRRFGDQKVFTQNGLTCAVFTSGITMLTNKTSDTAGTLDYEILRKRIFLIFHWLEKIL
;
A
#
# COMPACT_ATOMS: atom_id res chain seq x y z
N ALA A 1 -13.23 -1.29 -4.87
CA ALA A 1 -13.53 -2.56 -4.18
C ALA A 1 -14.17 -3.59 -5.10
N PHE A 2 -15.36 -3.34 -5.63
CA PHE A 2 -16.11 -4.31 -6.47
C PHE A 2 -15.34 -4.80 -7.71
N TRP A 3 -14.67 -3.91 -8.42
CA TRP A 3 -13.87 -4.28 -9.60
C TRP A 3 -12.70 -5.19 -9.23
N ILE A 4 -11.99 -4.91 -8.14
CA ILE A 4 -10.87 -5.72 -7.64
C ILE A 4 -11.34 -7.14 -7.27
N SER A 5 -12.44 -7.26 -6.53
CA SER A 5 -12.96 -8.57 -6.13
C SER A 5 -13.42 -9.41 -7.32
N ARG A 6 -14.04 -8.81 -8.33
CA ARG A 6 -14.37 -9.51 -9.59
C ARG A 6 -13.12 -9.98 -10.32
N HIS A 7 -12.06 -9.17 -10.30
CA HIS A 7 -10.79 -9.54 -10.92
C HIS A 7 -10.16 -10.74 -10.20
N TYR A 8 -10.12 -10.72 -8.85
CA TYR A 8 -9.65 -11.86 -8.07
C TYR A 8 -10.42 -13.16 -8.39
N ALA A 9 -11.73 -13.07 -8.47
CA ALA A 9 -12.56 -14.22 -8.84
C ALA A 9 -12.24 -14.75 -10.26
N SER A 10 -12.01 -13.85 -11.23
CA SER A 10 -11.73 -14.24 -12.62
C SER A 10 -10.38 -14.93 -12.83
N ILE A 11 -9.43 -14.74 -11.91
CA ILE A 11 -8.10 -15.35 -11.95
C ILE A 11 -7.93 -16.54 -11.02
N GLY A 12 -9.03 -17.02 -10.41
CA GLY A 12 -9.03 -18.24 -9.59
C GLY A 12 -8.43 -18.08 -8.20
N LEU A 13 -8.33 -16.86 -7.66
CA LEU A 13 -7.99 -16.68 -6.24
C LEU A 13 -9.12 -17.22 -5.36
N MET A 14 -8.82 -17.50 -4.10
CA MET A 14 -9.79 -17.90 -3.09
C MET A 14 -10.16 -16.72 -2.19
N PRO A 15 -11.44 -16.51 -1.88
CA PRO A 15 -11.87 -15.52 -0.88
C PRO A 15 -11.60 -16.04 0.54
N PHE A 16 -11.44 -15.13 1.50
CA PHE A 16 -11.37 -15.43 2.92
C PHE A 16 -12.78 -15.53 3.51
N ASP A 17 -13.09 -16.63 4.20
CA ASP A 17 -14.41 -16.90 4.80
C ASP A 17 -15.59 -16.66 3.81
N GLY A 18 -15.38 -17.00 2.54
CA GLY A 18 -16.38 -16.80 1.48
C GLY A 18 -16.54 -15.36 1.02
N SER A 19 -15.75 -14.43 1.50
CA SER A 19 -15.81 -13.00 1.14
C SER A 19 -14.46 -12.46 0.69
N TRP A 20 -14.48 -11.64 -0.37
CA TRP A 20 -13.33 -10.86 -0.80
C TRP A 20 -13.10 -9.61 0.06
N SER A 21 -14.14 -9.14 0.75
CA SER A 21 -14.17 -7.88 1.47
C SER A 21 -14.08 -8.09 2.96
N ARG A 22 -13.11 -7.43 3.60
CA ARG A 22 -12.93 -7.36 5.06
C ARG A 22 -13.19 -5.95 5.52
N SER A 23 -14.34 -5.74 6.16
CA SER A 23 -14.75 -4.42 6.65
C SER A 23 -14.15 -4.12 8.02
N PHE A 24 -13.77 -2.86 8.24
CA PHE A 24 -13.25 -2.38 9.52
C PHE A 24 -13.79 -0.97 9.82
N ARG A 25 -13.81 -0.58 11.08
CA ARG A 25 -14.18 0.78 11.48
C ARG A 25 -13.01 1.72 11.28
N LEU A 26 -13.25 2.86 10.67
CA LEU A 26 -12.27 3.93 10.60
C LEU A 26 -12.16 4.63 11.96
N PRO A 27 -10.97 5.11 12.35
CA PRO A 27 -10.82 5.97 13.52
C PRO A 27 -11.73 7.20 13.39
N ALA A 28 -12.29 7.66 14.50
CA ALA A 28 -13.06 8.91 14.52
C ALA A 28 -12.15 10.08 14.08
N GLU A 29 -12.70 11.01 13.29
CA GLU A 29 -11.99 12.24 12.96
C GLU A 29 -11.94 13.11 14.23
N GLY A 30 -10.83 13.08 14.96
CA GLY A 30 -10.72 13.81 16.23
C GLY A 30 -9.47 13.54 17.06
N GLY A 31 -8.51 12.78 16.57
CA GLY A 31 -7.22 12.58 17.20
C GLY A 31 -6.10 13.19 16.35
N THR A 32 -6.00 14.51 16.31
CA THR A 32 -4.86 15.19 15.67
C THR A 32 -3.70 15.19 16.65
N ASP A 33 -2.89 14.12 16.63
CA ASP A 33 -1.48 14.32 16.91
C ASP A 33 -0.84 14.66 15.56
N GLY A 34 -0.52 15.96 15.42
CA GLY A 34 -0.09 16.57 14.19
C GLY A 34 1.18 15.96 13.62
N MET A 35 1.11 15.60 12.36
CA MET A 35 2.19 15.76 11.40
C MET A 35 1.63 15.62 9.99
N HIS A 36 0.98 16.67 9.51
CA HIS A 36 0.92 16.94 8.09
C HIS A 36 2.33 17.34 7.62
N GLY A 37 3.14 16.37 7.28
CA GLY A 37 4.45 16.59 6.69
C GLY A 37 4.35 16.89 5.20
N THR A 38 3.78 18.03 4.83
CA THR A 38 4.09 18.66 3.54
C THR A 38 5.42 19.38 3.70
N GLY A 39 6.52 18.73 3.35
CA GLY A 39 7.84 19.34 3.24
C GLY A 39 7.92 20.31 2.07
N GLY A 40 7.26 21.45 2.18
CA GLY A 40 7.51 22.61 1.36
C GLY A 40 8.55 23.48 2.06
N MET A 41 9.72 23.65 1.48
CA MET A 41 10.69 24.66 1.90
C MET A 41 10.02 26.03 1.84
N ARG A 42 9.74 26.64 2.99
CA ARG A 42 9.39 28.06 3.08
C ARG A 42 10.67 28.83 3.37
N GLY A 43 11.00 29.70 2.44
CA GLY A 43 11.94 30.80 2.66
C GLY A 43 11.41 31.73 3.75
N THR A 44 12.35 32.17 4.57
CA THR A 44 12.15 33.17 5.62
C THR A 44 11.82 34.52 5.02
N ASP A 45 10.67 35.10 5.39
CA ASP A 45 10.63 36.56 5.58
C ASP A 45 9.58 36.89 6.65
N GLY A 46 9.99 37.73 7.60
CA GLY A 46 9.23 38.10 8.75
C GLY A 46 8.37 39.33 8.51
N THR A 47 7.22 39.34 9.12
CA THR A 47 6.71 40.58 9.77
C THR A 47 5.54 40.24 10.70
N ARG A 48 5.64 40.80 11.88
CA ARG A 48 4.74 40.73 13.03
C ARG A 48 3.63 41.78 12.87
N ALA A 49 2.37 41.39 13.06
CA ALA A 49 1.33 42.37 13.46
C ALA A 49 0.29 41.70 14.38
N THR A 50 0.21 42.26 15.56
CA THR A 50 -0.77 42.04 16.62
C THR A 50 -2.05 42.84 16.31
N SER A 51 -3.23 42.27 16.58
CA SER A 51 -4.33 43.05 17.22
C SER A 51 -5.42 42.12 17.76
N ALA A 52 -5.70 42.31 19.03
CA ALA A 52 -6.85 41.80 19.75
C ALA A 52 -8.05 42.74 19.55
N THR A 53 -9.26 42.19 19.52
CA THR A 53 -10.43 42.89 20.11
C THR A 53 -11.52 41.91 20.49
N SER A 54 -12.01 42.16 21.69
CA SER A 54 -13.11 41.57 22.44
C SER A 54 -14.49 42.03 21.96
N GLY A 55 -15.54 41.25 22.27
CA GLY A 55 -16.93 41.69 22.15
C GLY A 55 -17.94 40.61 22.52
N THR A 56 -18.30 40.57 23.73
CA THR A 56 -19.51 40.42 24.52
C THR A 56 -20.85 40.03 23.83
N GLY A 57 -21.50 38.98 24.35
CA GLY A 57 -22.79 39.01 25.01
C GLY A 57 -24.07 38.82 24.19
N GLY A 58 -24.88 37.86 24.56
CA GLY A 58 -26.31 37.79 24.20
C GLY A 58 -26.94 36.44 24.53
N THR A 59 -27.75 36.45 25.60
CA THR A 59 -28.57 35.36 26.14
C THR A 59 -29.84 35.15 25.30
N ASP A 60 -30.34 33.94 25.28
CA ASP A 60 -31.69 33.42 25.58
C ASP A 60 -32.25 32.45 24.54
N GLY A 61 -32.90 31.41 25.07
CA GLY A 61 -33.99 30.73 24.41
C GLY A 61 -33.88 29.22 24.33
N GLY A 62 -34.29 28.53 25.37
CA GLY A 62 -34.36 27.06 25.39
C GLY A 62 -35.34 26.50 24.36
N SER A 63 -35.03 25.33 23.85
CA SER A 63 -35.98 24.35 23.39
C SER A 63 -35.35 22.97 23.21
N ALA A 64 -35.97 22.01 23.91
CA ALA A 64 -36.10 20.60 23.58
C ALA A 64 -34.85 19.82 23.13
N LEU A 65 -34.39 19.00 24.05
CA LEU A 65 -33.64 17.78 23.82
C LEU A 65 -34.26 16.95 22.70
N LYS A 66 -33.67 16.98 21.53
CA LYS A 66 -33.77 15.88 20.57
C LYS A 66 -32.55 15.03 20.75
N ASN A 67 -32.77 13.77 21.05
CA ASN A 67 -31.74 12.73 21.08
C ASN A 67 -31.20 12.55 19.68
N ASP A 68 -30.10 13.22 19.33
CA ASP A 68 -29.32 12.99 18.12
C ASP A 68 -28.23 11.96 18.41
N ASP A 69 -28.65 10.73 18.71
CA ASP A 69 -27.76 9.56 18.82
C ASP A 69 -27.61 8.84 17.46
N GLU A 70 -27.88 9.53 16.34
CA GLU A 70 -27.72 9.01 14.98
C GLU A 70 -26.47 9.54 14.25
N GLY A 71 -25.60 10.33 14.88
CA GLY A 71 -24.52 11.08 14.23
C GLY A 71 -23.14 10.39 14.14
N CYS A 72 -22.93 9.23 14.75
CA CYS A 72 -21.61 8.55 14.74
C CYS A 72 -21.70 7.09 14.35
N ARG A 73 -22.33 6.75 13.26
CA ARG A 73 -21.95 5.51 12.55
C ARG A 73 -20.59 5.76 11.94
N GLY A 74 -19.50 5.36 12.63
CA GLY A 74 -18.14 5.54 12.17
C GLY A 74 -17.99 5.03 10.73
N ALA A 75 -17.34 5.81 9.89
CA ALA A 75 -17.09 5.44 8.50
C ALA A 75 -16.44 4.05 8.45
N VAL A 76 -16.79 3.23 7.46
CA VAL A 76 -16.33 1.85 7.31
C VAL A 76 -15.36 1.78 6.15
N GLY A 77 -14.11 1.36 6.44
CA GLY A 77 -13.14 0.97 5.42
C GLY A 77 -13.29 -0.50 5.02
N ARG A 78 -12.73 -0.88 3.88
CA ARG A 78 -12.82 -2.24 3.34
C ARG A 78 -11.53 -2.66 2.65
N ASN A 79 -10.79 -3.58 3.24
CA ASN A 79 -9.73 -4.27 2.51
C ASN A 79 -10.33 -5.32 1.55
N ILE A 80 -9.73 -5.50 0.39
CA ILE A 80 -10.10 -6.57 -0.55
C ILE A 80 -8.95 -7.55 -0.57
N ILE A 81 -9.22 -8.80 -0.18
CA ILE A 81 -8.19 -9.81 0.08
C ILE A 81 -8.46 -11.05 -0.77
N GLY A 82 -7.42 -11.51 -1.47
CA GLY A 82 -7.44 -12.75 -2.28
C GLY A 82 -6.29 -13.66 -1.90
N PHE A 83 -6.50 -14.96 -1.95
CA PHE A 83 -5.57 -16.01 -1.57
C PHE A 83 -5.22 -16.92 -2.74
N LEU A 84 -3.93 -17.17 -2.93
CA LEU A 84 -3.42 -18.19 -3.86
C LEU A 84 -2.59 -19.21 -3.07
N PRO A 85 -3.04 -20.47 -2.97
CA PRO A 85 -2.32 -21.48 -2.22
C PRO A 85 -1.04 -21.88 -2.93
N GLY A 86 0.06 -21.95 -2.17
CA GLY A 86 1.31 -22.58 -2.57
C GLY A 86 1.31 -24.08 -2.29
N LYS A 87 2.37 -24.76 -2.72
CA LYS A 87 2.61 -26.16 -2.41
C LYS A 87 3.62 -26.26 -1.26
N ASN A 88 3.09 -26.37 -0.06
CA ASN A 88 3.94 -26.52 1.11
C ASN A 88 4.57 -27.93 1.15
N THR A 89 5.87 -27.99 0.88
CA THR A 89 6.64 -29.25 0.94
C THR A 89 7.30 -29.46 2.30
N SER A 90 7.34 -28.47 3.18
CA SER A 90 8.08 -28.50 4.46
C SER A 90 7.19 -28.77 5.69
N GLY A 91 5.87 -28.90 5.51
CA GLY A 91 4.92 -29.08 6.60
C GLY A 91 4.68 -27.81 7.45
N LYS A 92 5.28 -26.67 7.08
CA LYS A 92 5.08 -25.37 7.76
C LYS A 92 4.61 -24.34 6.77
N ASP A 93 3.34 -23.97 6.84
CA ASP A 93 2.79 -22.92 5.99
C ASP A 93 3.50 -21.59 6.23
N LYS A 94 3.96 -20.98 5.15
CA LYS A 94 4.48 -19.64 5.10
C LYS A 94 3.70 -18.81 4.10
N TYR A 95 3.58 -17.53 4.39
CA TYR A 95 2.76 -16.60 3.63
C TYR A 95 3.61 -15.40 3.19
N VAL A 96 3.42 -14.97 1.97
CA VAL A 96 3.88 -13.67 1.47
C VAL A 96 2.65 -12.81 1.21
N ILE A 97 2.59 -11.65 1.85
CA ILE A 97 1.53 -10.66 1.65
C ILE A 97 1.99 -9.67 0.61
N ILE A 98 1.21 -9.45 -0.45
CA ILE A 98 1.44 -8.43 -1.47
C ILE A 98 0.33 -7.41 -1.33
N ALA A 99 0.68 -6.18 -0.96
CA ALA A 99 -0.26 -5.11 -0.63
C ALA A 99 -0.08 -3.89 -1.52
N ALA A 100 -1.20 -3.27 -1.90
CA ALA A 100 -1.26 -1.97 -2.53
C ALA A 100 -2.52 -1.24 -2.04
N HIS A 101 -2.42 0.02 -1.64
CA HIS A 101 -3.62 0.75 -1.26
C HIS A 101 -4.42 1.20 -2.50
N TYR A 102 -5.75 1.15 -2.41
CA TYR A 102 -6.62 1.49 -3.54
C TYR A 102 -7.42 2.78 -3.32
N ASP A 103 -7.32 3.37 -2.14
CA ASP A 103 -7.89 4.67 -1.85
C ASP A 103 -7.04 5.81 -2.42
N SER A 104 -7.68 6.93 -2.67
CA SER A 104 -7.08 8.21 -3.03
C SER A 104 -7.75 9.32 -2.22
N HIS A 105 -7.29 10.55 -2.35
CA HIS A 105 -7.95 11.69 -1.70
C HIS A 105 -9.37 11.94 -2.21
N GLY A 106 -9.75 11.41 -3.37
CA GLY A 106 -11.09 11.57 -3.93
C GLY A 106 -11.36 13.00 -4.38
N VAL A 107 -12.47 13.58 -3.90
CA VAL A 107 -12.83 14.98 -4.20
C VAL A 107 -12.71 15.82 -2.93
N ILE A 108 -11.86 16.85 -2.98
CA ILE A 108 -11.66 17.83 -1.91
C ILE A 108 -11.95 19.22 -2.49
N ASP A 109 -12.86 19.96 -1.88
CA ASP A 109 -13.26 21.33 -2.30
C ASP A 109 -13.59 21.41 -3.80
N GLY A 110 -14.29 20.40 -4.32
CA GLY A 110 -14.69 20.29 -5.72
C GLY A 110 -13.56 19.88 -6.70
N ASN A 111 -12.34 19.69 -6.22
CA ASN A 111 -11.21 19.22 -7.03
C ASN A 111 -11.04 17.71 -6.92
N LEU A 112 -10.94 17.03 -8.06
CA LEU A 112 -10.68 15.59 -8.13
C LEU A 112 -9.17 15.32 -8.01
N TYR A 113 -8.81 14.40 -7.11
CA TYR A 113 -7.47 13.84 -6.95
C TYR A 113 -7.49 12.38 -7.41
N PRO A 114 -7.16 12.10 -8.68
CA PRO A 114 -7.40 10.79 -9.28
C PRO A 114 -6.56 9.67 -8.69
N GLY A 115 -5.31 9.96 -8.31
CA GLY A 115 -4.39 8.97 -7.74
C GLY A 115 -3.97 7.89 -8.73
N ALA A 116 -3.67 8.25 -9.97
CA ALA A 116 -3.27 7.28 -10.98
C ALA A 116 -1.94 6.62 -10.64
N ASP A 117 -0.93 7.41 -10.24
CA ASP A 117 0.31 6.87 -9.73
C ASP A 117 0.21 6.55 -8.24
N SER A 118 -0.52 7.38 -7.46
CA SER A 118 -0.67 7.24 -6.02
C SER A 118 -2.12 6.84 -5.61
N ASN A 119 -2.61 5.55 -5.73
CA ASN A 119 -1.76 4.41 -6.02
C ASN A 119 -2.44 3.39 -6.96
N ALA A 120 -3.17 3.84 -7.99
CA ALA A 120 -3.74 2.89 -8.95
C ALA A 120 -2.64 2.09 -9.68
N SER A 121 -1.44 2.65 -9.88
CA SER A 121 -0.28 1.96 -10.45
C SER A 121 0.12 0.72 -9.64
N GLY A 122 0.20 0.84 -8.32
CA GLY A 122 0.48 -0.28 -7.41
C GLY A 122 -0.61 -1.32 -7.40
N VAL A 123 -1.90 -0.91 -7.42
CA VAL A 123 -3.04 -1.85 -7.50
C VAL A 123 -3.00 -2.64 -8.79
N VAL A 124 -2.79 -1.99 -9.94
CA VAL A 124 -2.68 -2.66 -11.25
C VAL A 124 -1.51 -3.63 -11.27
N ALA A 125 -0.37 -3.25 -10.68
CA ALA A 125 0.77 -4.16 -10.57
C ALA A 125 0.44 -5.39 -9.72
N MET A 126 -0.15 -5.20 -8.56
CA MET A 126 -0.59 -6.30 -7.69
C MET A 126 -1.54 -7.27 -8.42
N LEU A 127 -2.50 -6.74 -9.16
CA LEU A 127 -3.45 -7.56 -9.93
C LEU A 127 -2.76 -8.33 -11.08
N ASN A 128 -1.79 -7.71 -11.77
CA ASN A 128 -1.01 -8.40 -12.78
C ASN A 128 -0.15 -9.51 -12.18
N LEU A 129 0.48 -9.27 -11.04
CA LEU A 129 1.21 -10.32 -10.30
C LEU A 129 0.28 -11.48 -9.95
N ALA A 130 -0.93 -11.20 -9.46
CA ALA A 130 -1.92 -12.23 -9.16
C ALA A 130 -2.30 -13.05 -10.39
N VAL A 131 -2.51 -12.39 -11.55
CA VAL A 131 -2.75 -13.08 -12.84
C VAL A 131 -1.58 -13.97 -13.23
N MET A 132 -0.34 -13.45 -13.12
CA MET A 132 0.86 -14.19 -13.51
C MET A 132 1.05 -15.43 -12.63
N PHE A 133 0.96 -15.30 -11.31
CA PHE A 133 1.08 -16.43 -10.38
C PHE A 133 -0.06 -17.43 -10.53
N GLY A 134 -1.30 -16.98 -10.76
CA GLY A 134 -2.44 -17.84 -11.05
C GLY A 134 -2.21 -18.67 -12.31
N LYS A 135 -1.79 -18.03 -13.42
CA LYS A 135 -1.45 -18.74 -14.66
C LYS A 135 -0.29 -19.72 -14.52
N MET A 136 0.74 -19.36 -13.76
CA MET A 136 1.86 -20.27 -13.51
C MET A 136 1.39 -21.50 -12.76
N LYS A 137 0.49 -21.33 -11.78
CA LYS A 137 -0.12 -22.45 -11.06
C LYS A 137 -0.96 -23.34 -11.99
N ASP A 138 -1.78 -22.75 -12.88
CA ASP A 138 -2.57 -23.51 -13.87
C ASP A 138 -1.67 -24.32 -14.82
N LEU A 139 -0.45 -23.84 -15.07
CA LEU A 139 0.59 -24.54 -15.83
C LEU A 139 1.36 -25.60 -15.01
N GLY A 140 0.94 -25.86 -13.75
CA GLY A 140 1.54 -26.85 -12.86
C GLY A 140 2.81 -26.36 -12.16
N ARG A 141 3.14 -25.07 -12.20
CA ARG A 141 4.24 -24.51 -11.45
C ARG A 141 3.78 -24.09 -10.06
N ASP A 142 4.17 -24.86 -9.07
CA ASP A 142 3.87 -24.59 -7.68
C ASP A 142 5.01 -23.80 -7.00
N TYR A 143 4.64 -22.94 -6.05
CA TYR A 143 5.55 -22.19 -5.21
C TYR A 143 5.51 -22.70 -3.77
N GLY A 144 6.63 -22.60 -3.04
CA GLY A 144 6.75 -23.14 -1.68
C GLY A 144 5.98 -22.38 -0.61
N LYS A 145 5.45 -21.19 -0.95
CA LYS A 145 4.73 -20.30 -0.01
C LYS A 145 3.37 -19.90 -0.56
N ASN A 146 2.44 -19.65 0.34
CA ASN A 146 1.12 -19.12 0.03
C ASN A 146 1.21 -17.61 -0.29
N LEU A 147 0.41 -17.12 -1.22
CA LEU A 147 0.31 -15.71 -1.55
C LEU A 147 -1.01 -15.11 -1.07
N ILE A 148 -0.94 -13.96 -0.42
CA ILE A 148 -2.09 -13.15 -0.02
C ILE A 148 -1.99 -11.81 -0.74
N PHE A 149 -2.96 -11.50 -1.60
CA PHE A 149 -3.05 -10.22 -2.31
C PHE A 149 -4.04 -9.33 -1.58
N VAL A 150 -3.59 -8.15 -1.15
CA VAL A 150 -4.41 -7.23 -0.34
C VAL A 150 -4.46 -5.86 -0.98
N ALA A 151 -5.63 -5.47 -1.47
CA ALA A 151 -5.91 -4.08 -1.74
C ALA A 151 -6.36 -3.41 -0.43
N THR A 152 -5.49 -2.61 0.16
CA THR A 152 -5.74 -1.91 1.41
C THR A 152 -6.54 -0.64 1.18
N ASP A 153 -7.43 -0.32 2.13
CA ASP A 153 -8.23 0.91 2.15
C ASP A 153 -7.69 1.89 3.19
N ALA A 154 -8.05 3.14 3.03
CA ALA A 154 -7.81 4.19 4.04
C ALA A 154 -6.32 4.36 4.43
N LYS A 155 -5.42 4.27 3.47
CA LYS A 155 -4.00 4.60 3.67
C LYS A 155 -3.85 6.07 4.09
N GLU A 156 -4.62 6.96 3.47
CA GLU A 156 -4.62 8.39 3.80
C GLU A 156 -5.18 8.68 5.22
N ARG A 157 -5.84 7.71 5.84
CA ARG A 157 -6.29 7.73 7.23
C ARG A 157 -5.40 6.89 8.14
N ASN A 158 -4.11 7.25 8.14
CA ASN A 158 -3.07 6.60 8.95
C ASN A 158 -2.90 5.11 8.70
N SER A 159 -3.07 4.65 7.45
CA SER A 159 -2.96 3.24 7.04
C SER A 159 -3.94 2.31 7.79
N ALA A 160 -5.17 2.80 8.03
CA ALA A 160 -6.16 2.08 8.83
C ALA A 160 -6.48 0.67 8.27
N GLY A 161 -6.42 0.49 6.95
CA GLY A 161 -6.60 -0.82 6.32
C GLY A 161 -5.47 -1.80 6.65
N ALA A 162 -4.23 -1.35 6.60
CA ALA A 162 -3.09 -2.18 6.99
C ALA A 162 -3.14 -2.53 8.50
N GLU A 163 -3.54 -1.59 9.35
CA GLU A 163 -3.75 -1.84 10.79
C GLU A 163 -4.86 -2.87 11.05
N ALA A 164 -5.96 -2.78 10.31
CA ALA A 164 -7.06 -3.75 10.40
C ALA A 164 -6.59 -5.16 9.99
N LEU A 165 -5.82 -5.29 8.90
CA LEU A 165 -5.23 -6.55 8.49
C LEU A 165 -4.31 -7.12 9.59
N MET A 166 -3.45 -6.27 10.15
CA MET A 166 -2.55 -6.69 11.24
C MET A 166 -3.30 -7.11 12.51
N ALA A 167 -4.42 -6.45 12.82
CA ALA A 167 -5.28 -6.84 13.93
C ALA A 167 -5.89 -8.24 13.70
N GLU A 168 -6.33 -8.56 12.49
CA GLU A 168 -6.83 -9.90 12.15
C GLU A 168 -5.76 -10.98 12.24
N ILE A 169 -4.53 -10.69 11.80
CA ILE A 169 -3.40 -11.63 11.92
C ILE A 169 -3.01 -11.84 13.39
N ARG A 170 -2.92 -10.77 14.19
CA ARG A 170 -2.59 -10.85 15.62
C ARG A 170 -3.63 -11.61 16.44
N SER A 171 -4.91 -11.43 16.13
CA SER A 171 -6.01 -12.13 16.79
C SER A 171 -6.20 -13.58 16.32
N GLY A 172 -5.54 -13.98 15.21
CA GLY A 172 -5.75 -15.28 14.57
C GLY A 172 -7.12 -15.41 13.89
N SER A 173 -7.83 -14.30 13.68
CA SER A 173 -9.11 -14.31 12.96
C SER A 173 -8.96 -14.44 11.45
N LEU A 174 -7.79 -14.07 10.89
CA LEU A 174 -7.49 -14.34 9.49
C LEU A 174 -7.10 -15.83 9.35
N ARG A 175 -7.93 -16.59 8.62
CA ARG A 175 -7.76 -18.03 8.46
C ARG A 175 -7.42 -18.41 7.02
N ASN A 176 -6.55 -19.40 6.87
CA ASN A 176 -6.20 -19.97 5.56
C ASN A 176 -7.47 -20.53 4.89
N PRO A 177 -7.85 -20.03 3.70
CA PRO A 177 -9.03 -20.52 2.98
C PRO A 177 -8.98 -22.00 2.59
N SER A 178 -7.79 -22.61 2.48
CA SER A 178 -7.62 -24.01 2.10
C SER A 178 -7.66 -24.98 3.28
N GLY A 179 -7.11 -24.57 4.43
CA GLY A 179 -6.92 -25.48 5.59
C GLY A 179 -7.68 -25.04 6.85
N GLY A 180 -8.16 -23.80 6.90
CA GLY A 180 -8.93 -23.27 8.04
C GLY A 180 -8.09 -22.89 9.27
N GLU A 181 -6.77 -23.13 9.26
CA GLU A 181 -5.89 -22.73 10.36
C GLU A 181 -5.64 -21.22 10.39
N ALA A 182 -5.36 -20.69 11.59
CA ALA A 182 -5.05 -19.28 11.76
C ALA A 182 -3.73 -18.93 11.06
N ILE A 183 -3.74 -17.79 10.35
CA ILE A 183 -2.55 -17.16 9.81
C ILE A 183 -1.98 -16.25 10.89
N THR A 184 -0.86 -16.65 11.48
CA THR A 184 -0.22 -15.97 12.60
C THR A 184 1.05 -15.24 12.16
N MET A 185 1.53 -14.33 12.99
CA MET A 185 2.70 -13.48 12.71
C MET A 185 3.95 -14.28 12.31
N ASP A 186 4.23 -15.37 13.02
CA ASP A 186 5.38 -16.25 12.77
C ASP A 186 5.31 -17.01 11.45
N LYS A 187 4.12 -17.11 10.85
CA LYS A 187 3.90 -17.70 9.53
C LYS A 187 4.12 -16.70 8.39
N ILE A 188 4.10 -15.40 8.65
CA ILE A 188 4.38 -14.40 7.61
C ILE A 188 5.88 -14.40 7.32
N TYR A 189 6.24 -14.78 6.09
CA TYR A 189 7.62 -14.78 5.62
C TYR A 189 8.08 -13.39 5.23
N ALA A 190 7.25 -12.67 4.47
CA ALA A 190 7.50 -11.31 4.04
C ALA A 190 6.21 -10.57 3.70
N THR A 191 6.24 -9.26 3.81
CA THR A 191 5.25 -8.35 3.23
C THR A 191 5.88 -7.57 2.09
N VAL A 192 5.14 -7.34 1.04
CA VAL A 192 5.57 -6.60 -0.16
C VAL A 192 4.57 -5.49 -0.40
N VAL A 193 5.01 -4.26 -0.35
CA VAL A 193 4.18 -3.07 -0.58
C VAL A 193 4.53 -2.47 -1.93
N LEU A 194 3.51 -2.25 -2.76
CA LEU A 194 3.62 -1.60 -4.06
C LEU A 194 3.00 -0.21 -3.92
N ASP A 195 3.84 0.82 -3.77
CA ASP A 195 3.35 2.17 -3.53
C ASP A 195 4.13 3.17 -4.40
N ILE A 196 3.38 3.72 -5.38
CA ILE A 196 3.84 4.62 -6.42
C ILE A 196 4.89 3.96 -7.32
N ILE A 197 4.46 3.25 -8.35
CA ILE A 197 5.37 2.55 -9.27
C ILE A 197 5.14 2.85 -10.77
N GLY A 198 4.35 3.87 -11.10
CA GLY A 198 3.99 4.20 -12.47
C GLY A 198 4.80 5.35 -13.08
N SER A 199 5.31 6.27 -12.25
CA SER A 199 6.00 7.48 -12.71
C SER A 199 7.46 7.23 -13.08
N THR A 200 7.97 8.02 -14.04
CA THR A 200 9.37 8.06 -14.45
C THR A 200 10.00 9.44 -14.28
N LEU A 201 9.32 10.35 -13.56
CA LEU A 201 9.70 11.76 -13.47
C LEU A 201 10.93 12.02 -12.61
N GLU A 202 11.20 11.17 -11.62
CA GLU A 202 12.31 11.33 -10.67
C GLU A 202 13.27 10.14 -10.80
N PRO A 203 14.08 10.06 -11.88
CA PRO A 203 15.00 8.96 -12.09
C PRO A 203 16.15 8.96 -11.08
N ILE A 204 16.59 7.76 -10.67
CA ILE A 204 17.73 7.57 -9.75
C ILE A 204 19.01 8.17 -10.36
N HIS A 205 19.23 7.87 -11.64
CA HIS A 205 20.34 8.42 -12.41
C HIS A 205 19.78 9.22 -13.60
N LYS A 206 20.31 10.41 -13.82
CA LYS A 206 19.88 11.30 -14.89
C LYS A 206 19.92 10.59 -16.25
N GLY A 207 18.78 10.64 -16.95
CA GLY A 207 18.64 10.02 -18.28
C GLY A 207 18.29 8.52 -18.26
N ARG A 208 18.08 7.92 -17.09
CA ARG A 208 17.65 6.52 -16.93
C ARG A 208 16.23 6.48 -16.36
N ASN A 209 15.22 6.62 -17.23
CA ASN A 209 13.83 6.60 -16.81
C ASN A 209 13.28 5.20 -16.48
N ASP A 210 14.02 4.16 -16.87
CA ASP A 210 13.76 2.76 -16.63
C ASP A 210 14.31 2.29 -15.28
N PHE A 211 13.86 2.86 -14.19
CA PHE A 211 14.35 2.61 -12.83
C PHE A 211 13.29 2.02 -11.90
N LEU A 212 13.73 1.42 -10.79
CA LEU A 212 12.90 0.97 -9.68
C LEU A 212 13.70 0.98 -8.38
N ILE A 213 13.06 1.39 -7.30
CA ILE A 213 13.64 1.38 -5.94
C ILE A 213 12.97 0.27 -5.13
N MET A 214 13.77 -0.56 -4.45
CA MET A 214 13.29 -1.52 -3.44
C MET A 214 13.88 -1.20 -2.08
N LEU A 215 13.04 -0.88 -1.12
CA LEU A 215 13.44 -0.62 0.27
C LEU A 215 13.08 -1.83 1.12
N SER A 216 14.07 -2.52 1.70
CA SER A 216 13.85 -3.76 2.45
C SER A 216 14.76 -3.92 3.67
N GLY A 217 15.42 -2.84 4.10
CA GLY A 217 16.42 -2.93 5.18
C GLY A 217 17.62 -3.79 4.85
N GLY A 218 17.96 -3.95 3.56
CA GLY A 218 19.08 -4.77 3.07
C GLY A 218 18.72 -6.23 2.78
N GLN A 219 17.53 -6.68 3.17
CA GLN A 219 17.07 -8.03 2.84
C GLN A 219 16.63 -8.12 1.37
N PHE A 220 16.79 -9.31 0.78
CA PHE A 220 16.38 -9.61 -0.60
C PHE A 220 17.08 -8.82 -1.71
N THR A 221 18.09 -7.99 -1.40
CA THR A 221 18.81 -7.17 -2.41
C THR A 221 19.49 -8.03 -3.45
N PHE A 222 20.13 -9.13 -3.02
CA PHE A 222 20.80 -10.07 -3.92
C PHE A 222 19.82 -10.71 -4.92
N ASP A 223 18.63 -11.10 -4.44
CA ASP A 223 17.59 -11.69 -5.28
C ASP A 223 17.03 -10.68 -6.28
N LEU A 224 16.95 -9.40 -5.91
CA LEU A 224 16.52 -8.33 -6.82
C LEU A 224 17.51 -8.16 -7.97
N THR A 225 18.80 -8.11 -7.71
CA THR A 225 19.86 -8.01 -8.73
C THR A 225 19.76 -9.19 -9.72
N ARG A 226 19.68 -10.41 -9.20
CA ARG A 226 19.52 -11.61 -10.03
C ARG A 226 18.22 -11.64 -10.83
N ALA A 227 17.14 -11.09 -10.28
CA ALA A 227 15.87 -11.00 -10.98
C ALA A 227 15.90 -9.99 -12.13
N ASN A 228 16.71 -8.94 -12.01
CA ASN A 228 16.89 -7.93 -13.06
C ASN A 228 17.80 -8.40 -14.20
N GLU A 229 18.84 -9.15 -13.87
CA GLU A 229 19.83 -9.65 -14.84
C GLU A 229 19.30 -10.82 -15.67
N GLY A 230 18.62 -11.79 -15.02
CA GLY A 230 18.21 -13.05 -15.64
C GLY A 230 17.32 -12.90 -16.88
N PRO A 231 16.21 -12.16 -16.83
CA PRO A 231 15.33 -11.92 -17.98
C PRO A 231 15.79 -10.78 -18.90
N GLY A 232 16.95 -10.18 -18.64
CA GLY A 232 17.46 -9.07 -19.45
C GLY A 232 16.63 -7.79 -19.36
N LEU A 233 15.97 -7.54 -18.23
CA LEU A 233 15.15 -6.34 -18.02
C LEU A 233 16.00 -5.07 -17.97
N GLY A 234 17.20 -5.15 -17.35
CA GLY A 234 18.20 -4.08 -17.33
C GLY A 234 17.74 -2.78 -16.69
N LEU A 235 16.75 -2.85 -15.78
CA LEU A 235 16.28 -1.68 -15.05
C LEU A 235 17.41 -1.10 -14.19
N ASP A 236 17.42 0.21 -14.04
CA ASP A 236 18.24 0.90 -13.06
C ASP A 236 17.63 0.69 -11.68
N ILE A 237 18.26 -0.14 -10.83
CA ILE A 237 17.71 -0.52 -9.52
C ILE A 237 18.48 0.13 -8.38
N ALA A 238 17.77 0.62 -7.37
CA ALA A 238 18.33 1.09 -6.11
C ALA A 238 17.70 0.39 -4.91
N THR A 239 18.47 0.29 -3.83
CA THR A 239 18.04 -0.30 -2.54
C THR A 239 18.05 0.72 -1.42
N ASN A 240 18.20 1.98 -1.77
CA ASN A 240 18.07 3.13 -0.91
C ASN A 240 17.33 4.26 -1.64
N TYR A 241 16.78 5.20 -0.89
CA TYR A 241 16.05 6.32 -1.46
C TYR A 241 17.04 7.44 -1.80
N TYR A 242 17.38 7.53 -3.09
CA TYR A 242 18.30 8.55 -3.65
C TYR A 242 19.62 8.69 -2.90
N GLY A 243 20.23 7.59 -2.49
CA GLY A 243 21.53 7.58 -1.83
C GLY A 243 21.54 7.99 -0.34
N SER A 244 20.37 8.33 0.24
CA SER A 244 20.27 8.72 1.65
C SER A 244 19.80 7.57 2.52
N GLN A 245 20.68 7.02 3.36
CA GLN A 245 20.34 5.95 4.29
C GLN A 245 19.31 6.41 5.34
N SER A 246 19.50 7.60 5.93
CA SER A 246 18.58 8.13 6.94
C SER A 246 17.18 8.39 6.37
N PHE A 247 17.09 8.90 5.16
CA PHE A 247 15.80 9.10 4.49
C PHE A 247 15.14 7.76 4.12
N THR A 248 15.94 6.79 3.67
CA THR A 248 15.49 5.42 3.39
C THR A 248 14.85 4.77 4.62
N GLU A 249 15.52 4.85 5.77
CA GLU A 249 14.99 4.32 7.03
C GLU A 249 13.72 5.06 7.48
N MET A 250 13.72 6.37 7.36
CA MET A 250 12.55 7.18 7.68
C MET A 250 11.36 6.82 6.78
N PHE A 251 11.58 6.72 5.46
CA PHE A 251 10.53 6.36 4.50
C PHE A 251 9.98 4.96 4.77
N HIS A 252 10.87 3.98 4.97
CA HIS A 252 10.49 2.60 5.22
C HIS A 252 9.73 2.39 6.54
N ARG A 253 10.00 3.21 7.57
CA ARG A 253 9.42 3.04 8.92
C ARG A 253 8.29 3.99 9.25
N ARG A 254 8.10 5.08 8.52
CA ARG A 254 7.17 6.16 8.91
C ARG A 254 6.10 6.50 7.89
N PHE A 255 6.22 6.04 6.65
CA PHE A 255 5.28 6.36 5.58
C PHE A 255 4.51 5.12 5.11
N GLY A 256 3.31 5.33 4.56
CA GLY A 256 2.48 4.32 3.92
C GLY A 256 2.16 3.09 4.77
N ASP A 257 1.67 2.06 4.15
CA ASP A 257 1.28 0.80 4.80
C ASP A 257 2.47 0.00 5.33
N GLN A 258 3.67 0.18 4.74
CA GLN A 258 4.89 -0.49 5.17
C GLN A 258 5.26 -0.19 6.61
N LYS A 259 4.94 1.02 7.12
CA LYS A 259 5.20 1.37 8.52
C LYS A 259 4.49 0.43 9.48
N VAL A 260 3.25 0.04 9.14
CA VAL A 260 2.43 -0.86 9.95
C VAL A 260 3.08 -2.24 10.02
N PHE A 261 3.50 -2.78 8.88
CA PHE A 261 4.16 -4.08 8.83
C PHE A 261 5.50 -4.08 9.57
N THR A 262 6.34 -3.07 9.35
CA THR A 262 7.66 -2.96 10.00
C THR A 262 7.56 -2.72 11.51
N GLN A 263 6.60 -1.92 11.97
CA GLN A 263 6.35 -1.69 13.39
C GLN A 263 5.85 -2.94 14.12
N ASN A 264 5.20 -3.85 13.40
CA ASN A 264 4.80 -5.16 13.89
C ASN A 264 5.91 -6.23 13.75
N GLY A 265 7.13 -5.84 13.38
CA GLY A 265 8.28 -6.75 13.30
C GLY A 265 8.30 -7.65 12.06
N LEU A 266 7.46 -7.39 11.07
CA LEU A 266 7.47 -8.15 9.82
C LEU A 266 8.57 -7.65 8.89
N THR A 267 9.20 -8.59 8.18
CA THR A 267 10.07 -8.27 7.05
C THR A 267 9.24 -7.65 5.94
N CYS A 268 9.59 -6.43 5.52
CA CYS A 268 8.84 -5.70 4.51
C CYS A 268 9.76 -5.21 3.38
N ALA A 269 9.39 -5.52 2.15
CA ALA A 269 9.96 -4.92 0.95
C ALA A 269 8.96 -3.93 0.34
N VAL A 270 9.42 -2.72 0.05
CA VAL A 270 8.62 -1.68 -0.62
C VAL A 270 9.20 -1.46 -2.00
N PHE A 271 8.38 -1.58 -3.03
CA PHE A 271 8.72 -1.18 -4.38
C PHE A 271 8.11 0.17 -4.69
N THR A 272 8.94 1.11 -5.13
CA THR A 272 8.52 2.48 -5.44
C THR A 272 9.33 3.08 -6.58
N SER A 273 8.76 4.03 -7.29
CA SER A 273 9.46 4.94 -8.21
C SER A 273 9.72 6.32 -7.59
N GLY A 274 9.44 6.44 -6.30
CA GLY A 274 9.65 7.68 -5.56
C GLY A 274 8.48 8.64 -5.63
N ILE A 275 8.45 9.57 -4.68
CA ILE A 275 7.48 10.66 -4.61
C ILE A 275 7.85 11.71 -5.66
N THR A 276 6.87 12.16 -6.44
CA THR A 276 7.05 13.16 -7.48
C THR A 276 6.24 14.43 -7.18
N MET A 277 6.44 15.48 -7.96
CA MET A 277 5.64 16.70 -7.87
C MET A 277 4.14 16.47 -8.17
N LEU A 278 3.78 15.36 -8.81
CA LEU A 278 2.41 15.00 -9.14
C LEU A 278 1.71 14.18 -8.03
N THR A 279 2.48 13.58 -7.11
CA THR A 279 1.95 12.74 -6.04
C THR A 279 0.94 13.51 -5.19
N ASN A 280 -0.25 12.94 -5.02
CA ASN A 280 -1.36 13.55 -4.29
C ASN A 280 -1.81 14.93 -4.88
N LYS A 281 -1.74 15.08 -6.20
CA LYS A 281 -2.21 16.27 -6.92
C LYS A 281 -3.37 15.92 -7.86
N THR A 282 -4.10 16.96 -8.26
CA THR A 282 -5.16 16.85 -9.29
C THR A 282 -4.60 16.44 -10.66
N SER A 283 -3.31 16.67 -10.88
CA SER A 283 -2.57 16.31 -12.09
C SER A 283 -2.06 14.87 -12.12
N ASP A 284 -2.23 14.09 -11.03
CA ASP A 284 -1.89 12.66 -11.00
C ASP A 284 -2.95 11.84 -11.75
N THR A 285 -2.84 11.85 -13.08
CA THR A 285 -3.78 11.24 -14.01
C THR A 285 -3.15 10.06 -14.76
N ALA A 286 -3.95 9.19 -15.35
CA ALA A 286 -3.48 8.04 -16.12
C ALA A 286 -2.55 8.43 -17.28
N GLY A 287 -2.71 9.63 -17.85
CA GLY A 287 -1.86 10.13 -18.92
C GLY A 287 -0.42 10.47 -18.50
N THR A 288 -0.12 10.53 -17.22
CA THR A 288 1.23 10.81 -16.69
C THR A 288 2.05 9.53 -16.43
N LEU A 289 1.45 8.36 -16.59
CA LEU A 289 2.10 7.08 -16.36
C LEU A 289 2.88 6.61 -17.60
N ASP A 290 4.04 6.00 -17.36
CA ASP A 290 4.78 5.26 -18.40
C ASP A 290 4.42 3.77 -18.31
N TYR A 291 3.51 3.34 -19.17
CA TYR A 291 2.99 1.96 -19.15
C TYR A 291 4.04 0.92 -19.53
N GLU A 292 5.02 1.25 -20.39
CA GLU A 292 6.07 0.34 -20.77
C GLU A 292 7.05 0.12 -19.61
N ILE A 293 7.42 1.19 -18.91
CA ILE A 293 8.26 1.07 -17.73
C ILE A 293 7.51 0.40 -16.59
N LEU A 294 6.22 0.73 -16.38
CA LEU A 294 5.39 0.04 -15.38
C LEU A 294 5.34 -1.46 -15.66
N ARG A 295 5.16 -1.89 -16.91
CA ARG A 295 5.21 -3.28 -17.32
C ARG A 295 6.55 -3.94 -16.96
N LYS A 296 7.68 -3.32 -17.28
CA LYS A 296 9.03 -3.82 -16.91
C LYS A 296 9.20 -3.97 -15.40
N ARG A 297 8.72 -3.00 -14.62
CA ARG A 297 8.74 -3.04 -13.16
C ARG A 297 7.94 -4.21 -12.61
N ILE A 298 6.73 -4.44 -13.15
CA ILE A 298 5.90 -5.61 -12.78
C ILE A 298 6.64 -6.92 -13.07
N PHE A 299 7.27 -7.06 -14.23
CA PHE A 299 8.06 -8.25 -14.57
C PHE A 299 9.24 -8.43 -13.63
N LEU A 300 9.96 -7.37 -13.28
CA LEU A 300 11.05 -7.45 -12.31
C LEU A 300 10.55 -7.94 -10.94
N ILE A 301 9.45 -7.36 -10.45
CA ILE A 301 8.85 -7.75 -9.17
C ILE A 301 8.37 -9.21 -9.21
N PHE A 302 7.78 -9.65 -10.33
CA PHE A 302 7.39 -11.04 -10.53
C PHE A 302 8.60 -11.99 -10.42
N HIS A 303 9.66 -11.74 -11.17
CA HIS A 303 10.86 -12.59 -11.14
C HIS A 303 11.59 -12.55 -9.80
N TRP A 304 11.55 -11.42 -9.10
CA TRP A 304 12.05 -11.33 -7.74
C TRP A 304 11.19 -12.17 -6.77
N LEU A 305 9.87 -12.08 -6.85
CA LEU A 305 8.98 -12.91 -6.05
C LEU A 305 9.21 -14.40 -6.30
N GLU A 306 9.42 -14.83 -7.55
CA GLU A 306 9.75 -16.22 -7.87
C GLU A 306 11.00 -16.75 -7.15
N LYS A 307 11.95 -15.86 -6.79
CA LYS A 307 13.16 -16.27 -6.09
C LYS A 307 12.97 -16.43 -4.59
N ILE A 308 12.03 -15.69 -4.01
CA ILE A 308 11.76 -15.73 -2.58
C ILE A 308 10.61 -16.69 -2.21
N LEU A 309 9.84 -17.16 -3.19
CA LEU A 309 8.73 -18.12 -3.02
C LEU A 309 9.20 -19.55 -3.08
#